data_f1468380e138d094bf9d269525cbd378
#
_entry.id   f1468380e138d094bf9d269525cbd378
#
_cell.length_a   1.000
_cell.length_b   1.000
_cell.length_c   1.000
_cell.angle_alpha   90.00
_cell.angle_beta   90.00
_cell.angle_gamma   90.00
#
_symmetry.space_group_name_H-M   'P 1'
#
loop_
_entity.id
_entity.type
_entity.pdbx_description
1 polymer ?
#
loop_
_entity_poly.entity_id
_entity_poly.type
_entity_poly.pdbx_seq_one_letter_code
_entity_poly.pdbx_strand_id
1 'polypeptide(L)'
;MYSPRIYTYKITFEEVPYYYYGSKKEKYFNEEYWGSPVTNKWCWDFYTPKKQILEVFDYTDEGYEECRKLEDRLIKPVLNDPCCLNERCGGSYSIKSLTKSGRRGGIKTRENKSGIFTLTKDQLIENGNKTKELGVGIFAITKEQRMEISKKAGNKVKELGVGICGLSK
;
A
#
# COMPACT_ATOMS: atom_id res chain seq x y z
N MET A 1 -12.30 -39.65 -1.39
CA MET A 1 -12.25 -38.69 -0.23
C MET A 1 -11.65 -37.40 -0.77
N TYR A 2 -12.32 -36.27 -0.64
CA TYR A 2 -11.78 -34.99 -1.14
C TYR A 2 -10.80 -34.44 -0.12
N SER A 3 -9.59 -34.07 -0.59
CA SER A 3 -8.51 -33.57 0.26
C SER A 3 -8.46 -32.04 0.24
N PRO A 4 -8.03 -31.38 1.32
CA PRO A 4 -7.81 -29.93 1.35
C PRO A 4 -6.75 -29.54 0.32
N ARG A 5 -6.83 -28.30 -0.20
CA ARG A 5 -6.00 -27.80 -1.30
C ARG A 5 -5.16 -26.62 -0.85
N ILE A 6 -4.07 -26.40 -1.56
CA ILE A 6 -3.33 -25.13 -1.59
C ILE A 6 -3.55 -24.54 -2.97
N TYR A 7 -4.00 -23.27 -3.04
CA TYR A 7 -4.29 -22.65 -4.32
C TYR A 7 -4.12 -21.13 -4.29
N THR A 8 -3.79 -20.57 -5.45
CA THR A 8 -3.97 -19.14 -5.74
C THR A 8 -5.34 -18.91 -6.37
N TYR A 9 -5.92 -17.75 -6.10
CA TYR A 9 -7.23 -17.39 -6.61
C TYR A 9 -7.31 -15.91 -6.97
N LYS A 10 -8.28 -15.60 -7.83
CA LYS A 10 -8.71 -14.24 -8.14
C LYS A 10 -10.16 -14.08 -7.69
N ILE A 11 -10.46 -12.95 -7.04
CA ILE A 11 -11.82 -12.49 -6.80
C ILE A 11 -12.10 -11.35 -7.75
N THR A 12 -13.25 -11.37 -8.39
CA THR A 12 -13.83 -10.29 -9.19
C THR A 12 -15.23 -10.00 -8.67
N PHE A 13 -15.82 -8.88 -9.07
CA PHE A 13 -17.17 -8.51 -8.69
C PHE A 13 -18.01 -8.32 -9.95
N GLU A 14 -19.29 -8.65 -9.90
CA GLU A 14 -20.16 -8.60 -11.09
C GLU A 14 -20.42 -7.15 -11.53
N GLU A 15 -20.59 -6.26 -10.55
CA GLU A 15 -21.11 -4.90 -10.78
C GLU A 15 -20.00 -3.87 -11.03
N VAL A 16 -18.75 -4.20 -10.69
CA VAL A 16 -17.63 -3.25 -10.70
C VAL A 16 -16.33 -3.91 -11.17
N PRO A 17 -15.40 -3.14 -11.75
CA PRO A 17 -14.17 -3.69 -12.32
C PRO A 17 -13.10 -4.04 -11.26
N TYR A 18 -13.46 -4.06 -9.98
CA TYR A 18 -12.52 -4.37 -8.92
C TYR A 18 -12.13 -5.84 -8.91
N TYR A 19 -10.88 -6.11 -8.51
CA TYR A 19 -10.38 -7.47 -8.37
C TYR A 19 -9.36 -7.59 -7.23
N TYR A 20 -9.20 -8.82 -6.76
CA TYR A 20 -8.30 -9.17 -5.66
C TYR A 20 -7.63 -10.51 -5.97
N TYR A 21 -6.34 -10.63 -5.72
CA TYR A 21 -5.60 -11.88 -5.75
C TYR A 21 -5.30 -12.36 -4.34
N GLY A 22 -5.22 -13.68 -4.15
CA GLY A 22 -4.87 -14.25 -2.88
C GLY A 22 -4.37 -15.69 -3.00
N SER A 23 -3.79 -16.17 -1.91
CA SER A 23 -3.40 -17.56 -1.70
C SER A 23 -4.16 -18.15 -0.51
N LYS A 24 -4.40 -19.43 -0.54
CA LYS A 24 -5.08 -20.17 0.55
C LYS A 24 -4.51 -21.56 0.69
N LYS A 25 -4.20 -21.94 1.93
CA LYS A 25 -4.04 -23.32 2.38
C LYS A 25 -5.32 -23.70 3.12
N GLU A 26 -6.13 -24.57 2.55
CA GLU A 26 -7.38 -25.03 3.15
C GLU A 26 -7.09 -25.88 4.40
N LYS A 27 -7.96 -25.82 5.39
CA LYS A 27 -7.96 -26.75 6.54
C LYS A 27 -8.75 -28.01 6.25
N TYR A 28 -9.80 -27.87 5.46
CA TYR A 28 -10.66 -28.95 4.94
C TYR A 28 -11.12 -28.59 3.53
N PHE A 29 -11.46 -29.58 2.73
CA PHE A 29 -11.86 -29.38 1.34
C PHE A 29 -13.07 -28.45 1.22
N ASN A 30 -12.98 -27.51 0.27
CA ASN A 30 -13.97 -26.45 0.03
C ASN A 30 -14.21 -25.53 1.25
N GLU A 31 -13.19 -25.26 2.06
CA GLU A 31 -13.27 -24.24 3.10
C GLU A 31 -13.74 -22.91 2.50
N GLU A 32 -14.83 -22.37 3.03
CA GLU A 32 -15.32 -21.06 2.60
C GLU A 32 -14.36 -19.97 3.05
N TYR A 33 -13.75 -19.30 2.08
CA TYR A 33 -12.77 -18.24 2.33
C TYR A 33 -12.78 -17.23 1.20
N TRP A 34 -13.02 -15.98 1.51
CA TRP A 34 -13.13 -14.87 0.56
C TRP A 34 -11.99 -13.85 0.67
N GLY A 35 -10.83 -14.27 1.13
CA GLY A 35 -9.69 -13.37 1.33
C GLY A 35 -9.71 -12.67 2.69
N SER A 36 -8.70 -11.83 2.91
CA SER A 36 -8.54 -11.05 4.15
C SER A 36 -8.31 -9.58 3.84
N PRO A 37 -9.25 -8.91 3.15
CA PRO A 37 -9.14 -7.49 2.88
C PRO A 37 -9.25 -6.69 4.20
N VAL A 38 -8.39 -5.69 4.38
CA VAL A 38 -8.41 -4.84 5.58
C VAL A 38 -9.17 -3.54 5.33
N THR A 39 -8.71 -2.71 4.39
CA THR A 39 -9.33 -1.41 4.11
C THR A 39 -10.38 -1.46 3.01
N ASN A 40 -10.34 -2.50 2.17
CA ASN A 40 -11.24 -2.65 1.02
C ASN A 40 -12.36 -3.67 1.28
N LYS A 41 -12.60 -4.06 2.55
CA LYS A 41 -13.64 -5.02 2.92
C LYS A 41 -15.05 -4.59 2.45
N TRP A 42 -15.30 -3.30 2.37
CA TRP A 42 -16.55 -2.75 1.87
C TRP A 42 -16.96 -3.27 0.49
N CYS A 43 -16.00 -3.66 -0.39
CA CYS A 43 -16.34 -4.26 -1.68
C CYS A 43 -17.11 -5.58 -1.53
N TRP A 44 -16.74 -6.39 -0.54
CA TRP A 44 -17.43 -7.66 -0.23
C TRP A 44 -18.79 -7.46 0.42
N ASP A 45 -19.00 -6.31 1.06
CA ASP A 45 -20.26 -5.97 1.72
C ASP A 45 -21.29 -5.38 0.73
N PHE A 46 -20.84 -4.74 -0.38
CA PHE A 46 -21.70 -4.03 -1.33
C PHE A 46 -21.85 -4.71 -2.69
N TYR A 47 -20.93 -5.59 -3.08
CA TYR A 47 -20.91 -6.20 -4.41
C TYR A 47 -20.86 -7.72 -4.32
N THR A 48 -21.28 -8.39 -5.41
CA THR A 48 -21.33 -9.86 -5.50
C THR A 48 -19.95 -10.41 -5.90
N PRO A 49 -19.19 -11.05 -4.98
CA PRO A 49 -17.87 -11.59 -5.30
C PRO A 49 -17.99 -12.90 -6.08
N LYS A 50 -17.13 -13.05 -7.09
CA LYS A 50 -16.90 -14.31 -7.82
C LYS A 50 -15.46 -14.73 -7.59
N LYS A 51 -15.25 -15.97 -7.13
CA LYS A 51 -13.92 -16.55 -6.92
C LYS A 51 -13.59 -17.52 -8.05
N GLN A 52 -12.41 -17.32 -8.63
CA GLN A 52 -11.79 -18.22 -9.59
C GLN A 52 -10.50 -18.77 -9.01
N ILE A 53 -10.35 -20.08 -8.91
CA ILE A 53 -9.08 -20.74 -8.60
C ILE A 53 -8.22 -20.66 -9.86
N LEU A 54 -7.01 -20.14 -9.73
CA LEU A 54 -6.07 -19.96 -10.84
C LEU A 54 -5.13 -21.16 -10.95
N GLU A 55 -4.57 -21.59 -9.83
CA GLU A 55 -3.61 -22.70 -9.79
C GLU A 55 -3.71 -23.44 -8.45
N VAL A 56 -3.54 -24.75 -8.49
CA VAL A 56 -3.54 -25.64 -7.31
C VAL A 56 -2.14 -26.21 -7.15
N PHE A 57 -1.66 -26.27 -5.93
CA PHE A 57 -0.31 -26.71 -5.56
C PHE A 57 -0.37 -27.96 -4.69
N ASP A 58 0.74 -28.67 -4.59
CA ASP A 58 0.88 -29.80 -3.68
C ASP A 58 0.65 -29.36 -2.23
N TYR A 59 -0.02 -30.22 -1.46
CA TYR A 59 -0.35 -29.90 -0.06
C TYR A 59 0.86 -30.13 0.85
N THR A 60 1.92 -29.36 0.62
CA THR A 60 3.18 -29.33 1.37
C THR A 60 3.51 -27.90 1.75
N ASP A 61 4.54 -27.71 2.57
CA ASP A 61 4.99 -26.36 2.90
C ASP A 61 5.71 -25.72 1.71
N GLU A 62 6.43 -26.50 0.91
CA GLU A 62 7.04 -26.06 -0.34
C GLU A 62 5.97 -25.61 -1.36
N GLY A 63 4.92 -26.39 -1.52
CA GLY A 63 3.77 -26.03 -2.39
C GLY A 63 3.08 -24.75 -1.91
N TYR A 64 3.01 -24.51 -0.59
CA TYR A 64 2.48 -23.26 -0.07
C TYR A 64 3.40 -22.05 -0.35
N GLU A 65 4.71 -22.24 -0.28
CA GLU A 65 5.68 -21.18 -0.66
C GLU A 65 5.61 -20.86 -2.14
N GLU A 66 5.44 -21.86 -3.02
CA GLU A 66 5.25 -21.64 -4.46
C GLU A 66 3.95 -20.90 -4.74
N CYS A 67 2.87 -21.27 -4.06
CA CYS A 67 1.58 -20.59 -4.11
C CYS A 67 1.70 -19.09 -3.76
N ARG A 68 2.43 -18.77 -2.70
CA ARG A 68 2.68 -17.39 -2.28
C ARG A 68 3.56 -16.62 -3.27
N LYS A 69 4.57 -17.28 -3.85
CA LYS A 69 5.41 -16.67 -4.90
C LYS A 69 4.60 -16.36 -6.16
N LEU A 70 3.62 -17.21 -6.51
CA LEU A 70 2.72 -16.92 -7.63
C LEU A 70 1.79 -15.75 -7.28
N GLU A 71 1.20 -15.71 -6.09
CA GLU A 71 0.40 -14.57 -5.61
C GLU A 71 1.18 -13.26 -5.76
N ASP A 72 2.42 -13.21 -5.26
CA ASP A 72 3.28 -12.02 -5.36
C ASP A 72 3.57 -11.63 -6.82
N ARG A 73 3.82 -12.60 -7.70
CA ARG A 73 4.02 -12.34 -9.15
C ARG A 73 2.78 -11.74 -9.82
N LEU A 74 1.59 -12.17 -9.41
CA LEU A 74 0.32 -11.66 -9.94
C LEU A 74 0.01 -10.24 -9.41
N ILE A 75 0.30 -9.97 -8.14
CA ILE A 75 0.00 -8.68 -7.51
C ILE A 75 1.02 -7.60 -7.91
N LYS A 76 2.30 -7.94 -7.98
CA LYS A 76 3.40 -6.98 -8.17
C LYS A 76 3.19 -6.00 -9.33
N PRO A 77 2.82 -6.42 -10.56
CA PRO A 77 2.61 -5.51 -11.68
C PRO A 77 1.38 -4.62 -11.53
N VAL A 78 0.39 -5.04 -10.72
CA VAL A 78 -0.91 -4.38 -10.60
C VAL A 78 -1.14 -3.74 -9.22
N LEU A 79 -0.15 -3.74 -8.35
CA LEU A 79 -0.29 -3.26 -6.96
C LEU A 79 -0.80 -1.81 -6.87
N ASN A 80 -0.50 -0.98 -7.86
CA ASN A 80 -0.94 0.42 -7.93
C ASN A 80 -2.08 0.66 -8.93
N ASP A 81 -2.63 -0.40 -9.52
CA ASP A 81 -3.85 -0.30 -10.35
C ASP A 81 -5.03 0.16 -9.46
N PRO A 82 -5.78 1.20 -9.86
CA PRO A 82 -6.96 1.68 -9.13
C PRO A 82 -8.02 0.60 -8.87
N CYS A 83 -8.13 -0.39 -9.76
CA CYS A 83 -9.08 -1.50 -9.65
C CYS A 83 -8.56 -2.67 -8.80
N CYS A 84 -7.25 -2.73 -8.52
CA CYS A 84 -6.67 -3.75 -7.67
C CYS A 84 -6.95 -3.45 -6.19
N LEU A 85 -7.57 -4.40 -5.49
CA LEU A 85 -7.91 -4.27 -4.07
C LEU A 85 -6.81 -4.77 -3.13
N ASN A 86 -5.74 -5.37 -3.67
CA ASN A 86 -4.58 -5.76 -2.88
C ASN A 86 -3.85 -4.53 -2.33
N GLU A 87 -3.52 -4.55 -1.05
CA GLU A 87 -2.88 -3.42 -0.38
C GLU A 87 -1.37 -3.60 -0.23
N ARG A 88 -0.88 -4.84 -0.37
CA ARG A 88 0.53 -5.20 -0.21
C ARG A 88 0.91 -6.38 -1.11
N CYS A 89 2.20 -6.48 -1.38
CA CYS A 89 2.82 -7.57 -2.12
C CYS A 89 4.25 -7.77 -1.59
N GLY A 90 4.59 -8.96 -1.10
CA GLY A 90 5.94 -9.31 -0.67
C GLY A 90 6.60 -8.30 0.29
N GLY A 91 5.85 -7.71 1.23
CA GLY A 91 6.32 -6.68 2.14
C GLY A 91 6.24 -5.24 1.63
N SER A 92 5.95 -5.03 0.34
CA SER A 92 5.67 -3.71 -0.24
C SER A 92 4.20 -3.35 -0.11
N TYR A 93 3.90 -2.07 0.08
CA TYR A 93 2.53 -1.56 0.16
C TYR A 93 2.19 -0.72 -1.07
N SER A 94 0.92 -0.72 -1.48
CA SER A 94 0.44 0.21 -2.51
C SER A 94 0.56 1.66 -2.02
N ILE A 95 0.78 2.59 -2.96
CA ILE A 95 0.86 4.03 -2.66
C ILE A 95 -0.42 4.50 -1.96
N LYS A 96 -1.59 4.01 -2.40
CA LYS A 96 -2.88 4.32 -1.80
C LYS A 96 -2.97 3.87 -0.33
N SER A 97 -2.47 2.68 -0.02
CA SER A 97 -2.43 2.13 1.35
C SER A 97 -1.48 2.92 2.24
N LEU A 98 -0.27 3.23 1.76
CA LEU A 98 0.70 4.07 2.49
C LEU A 98 0.15 5.47 2.80
N THR A 99 -0.47 6.12 1.82
CA THR A 99 -1.08 7.45 2.00
C THR A 99 -2.19 7.42 3.04
N LYS A 100 -3.08 6.41 2.98
CA LYS A 100 -4.19 6.25 3.93
C LYS A 100 -3.68 5.99 5.36
N SER A 101 -2.67 5.12 5.49
CA SER A 101 -2.05 4.81 6.79
C SER A 101 -1.31 6.01 7.37
N GLY A 102 -0.54 6.73 6.56
CA GLY A 102 0.15 7.96 6.98
C GLY A 102 -0.84 9.03 7.46
N ARG A 103 -1.95 9.24 6.72
CA ARG A 103 -3.00 10.17 7.14
C ARG A 103 -3.64 9.79 8.47
N ARG A 104 -4.00 8.49 8.65
CA ARG A 104 -4.56 7.99 9.92
C ARG A 104 -3.57 8.15 11.06
N GLY A 105 -2.30 7.81 10.86
CA GLY A 105 -1.24 7.98 11.85
C GLY A 105 -1.08 9.45 12.25
N GLY A 106 -1.04 10.36 11.29
CA GLY A 106 -0.95 11.80 11.54
C GLY A 106 -2.13 12.36 12.34
N ILE A 107 -3.36 11.95 12.01
CA ILE A 107 -4.56 12.34 12.75
C ILE A 107 -4.47 11.84 14.20
N LYS A 108 -4.18 10.55 14.39
CA LYS A 108 -4.05 9.94 15.73
C LYS A 108 -2.95 10.59 16.57
N THR A 109 -1.81 10.91 15.96
CA THR A 109 -0.70 11.61 16.63
C THR A 109 -1.14 12.99 17.11
N ARG A 110 -1.91 13.72 16.28
CA ARG A 110 -2.46 15.04 16.65
C ARG A 110 -3.50 14.94 17.76
N GLU A 111 -4.45 14.01 17.66
CA GLU A 111 -5.51 13.79 18.65
C GLU A 111 -4.93 13.38 20.01
N ASN A 112 -3.93 12.51 20.01
CA ASN A 112 -3.23 12.08 21.21
C ASN A 112 -2.22 13.10 21.72
N LYS A 113 -2.09 14.26 21.06
CA LYS A 113 -1.08 15.28 21.37
C LYS A 113 0.30 14.66 21.61
N SER A 114 0.78 13.82 20.68
CA SER A 114 2.06 13.14 20.78
C SER A 114 3.05 13.60 19.69
N GLY A 115 4.33 13.27 19.83
CA GLY A 115 5.37 13.68 18.89
C GLY A 115 5.50 15.20 18.80
N ILE A 116 5.50 15.76 17.60
CA ILE A 116 5.65 17.21 17.38
C ILE A 116 4.54 18.05 18.01
N PHE A 117 3.37 17.45 18.26
CA PHE A 117 2.22 18.16 18.87
C PHE A 117 2.33 18.29 20.41
N THR A 118 3.37 17.71 21.03
CA THR A 118 3.70 17.95 22.44
C THR A 118 4.64 19.13 22.64
N LEU A 119 5.29 19.58 21.57
CA LEU A 119 6.28 20.63 21.63
C LEU A 119 5.64 22.01 21.66
N THR A 120 6.15 22.87 22.52
CA THR A 120 5.80 24.31 22.50
C THR A 120 6.41 24.99 21.27
N LYS A 121 5.90 26.19 20.96
CA LYS A 121 6.45 27.01 19.87
C LYS A 121 7.95 27.30 20.07
N ASP A 122 8.36 27.55 21.30
CA ASP A 122 9.74 27.85 21.63
C ASP A 122 10.64 26.62 21.43
N GLN A 123 10.20 25.46 21.87
CA GLN A 123 10.89 24.18 21.61
C GLN A 123 11.03 23.86 20.13
N LEU A 124 10.01 24.17 19.32
CA LEU A 124 10.08 23.99 17.87
C LEU A 124 11.11 24.93 17.22
N ILE A 125 11.18 26.20 17.67
CA ILE A 125 12.18 27.18 17.22
C ILE A 125 13.58 26.72 17.63
N GLU A 126 13.76 26.32 18.89
CA GLU A 126 15.04 25.82 19.40
C GLU A 126 15.54 24.61 18.63
N ASN A 127 14.67 23.61 18.40
CA ASN A 127 15.00 22.43 17.59
C ASN A 127 15.38 22.81 16.15
N GLY A 128 14.69 23.78 15.56
CA GLY A 128 15.01 24.31 14.23
C GLY A 128 16.38 24.95 14.18
N ASN A 129 16.72 25.81 15.17
CA ASN A 129 18.01 26.43 15.27
C ASN A 129 19.13 25.41 15.48
N LYS A 130 18.94 24.46 16.37
CA LYS A 130 19.88 23.35 16.61
C LYS A 130 20.15 22.54 15.35
N THR A 131 19.11 22.23 14.57
CA THR A 131 19.22 21.53 13.28
C THR A 131 20.07 22.36 12.29
N LYS A 132 19.89 23.66 12.27
CA LYS A 132 20.66 24.61 11.44
C LYS A 132 22.14 24.66 11.88
N GLU A 133 22.41 24.78 13.17
CA GLU A 133 23.76 24.79 13.74
C GLU A 133 24.52 23.51 13.46
N LEU A 134 23.86 22.37 13.58
CA LEU A 134 24.41 21.04 13.26
C LEU A 134 24.61 20.79 11.76
N GLY A 135 24.08 21.66 10.90
CA GLY A 135 24.19 21.52 9.47
C GLY A 135 23.57 20.21 8.93
N VAL A 136 22.48 19.71 9.55
CA VAL A 136 21.81 18.47 9.15
C VAL A 136 20.48 18.74 8.43
N GLY A 137 19.92 17.72 7.81
CA GLY A 137 18.68 17.86 7.05
C GLY A 137 18.82 18.79 5.86
N ILE A 138 17.91 19.77 5.73
CA ILE A 138 17.95 20.75 4.62
C ILE A 138 19.18 21.67 4.69
N PHE A 139 19.82 21.80 5.84
CA PHE A 139 21.02 22.61 6.04
C PHE A 139 22.31 21.85 5.70
N ALA A 140 22.25 20.53 5.50
CA ALA A 140 23.37 19.71 5.06
C ALA A 140 23.68 19.85 3.56
N ILE A 141 22.76 20.45 2.78
CA ILE A 141 22.88 20.58 1.33
C ILE A 141 23.09 22.03 0.92
N THR A 142 23.93 22.24 -0.10
CA THR A 142 24.20 23.60 -0.59
C THR A 142 22.98 24.22 -1.27
N LYS A 143 23.03 25.53 -1.49
CA LYS A 143 21.96 26.25 -2.21
C LYS A 143 21.76 25.67 -3.63
N GLU A 144 22.85 25.36 -4.31
CA GLU A 144 22.88 24.79 -5.66
C GLU A 144 22.22 23.42 -5.67
N GLN A 145 22.58 22.54 -4.72
CA GLN A 145 21.97 21.22 -4.57
C GLN A 145 20.46 21.31 -4.27
N ARG A 146 20.04 22.26 -3.43
CA ARG A 146 18.60 22.51 -3.17
C ARG A 146 17.87 22.94 -4.42
N MET A 147 18.45 23.83 -5.21
CA MET A 147 17.87 24.28 -6.48
C MET A 147 17.73 23.13 -7.48
N GLU A 148 18.75 22.27 -7.56
CA GLU A 148 18.73 21.10 -8.44
C GLU A 148 17.65 20.08 -8.02
N ILE A 149 17.57 19.77 -6.73
CA ILE A 149 16.53 18.88 -6.17
C ILE A 149 15.14 19.45 -6.45
N SER A 150 14.93 20.75 -6.21
CA SER A 150 13.64 21.41 -6.45
C SER A 150 13.27 21.38 -7.94
N LYS A 151 14.23 21.60 -8.84
CA LYS A 151 14.02 21.54 -10.29
C LYS A 151 13.65 20.13 -10.73
N LYS A 152 14.37 19.10 -10.24
CA LYS A 152 14.06 17.69 -10.51
C LYS A 152 12.65 17.30 -10.02
N ALA A 153 12.29 17.71 -8.79
CA ALA A 153 10.98 17.47 -8.22
C ALA A 153 9.87 18.15 -9.03
N GLY A 154 10.07 19.43 -9.42
CA GLY A 154 9.13 20.17 -10.26
C GLY A 154 8.92 19.55 -11.63
N ASN A 155 9.98 19.11 -12.29
CA ASN A 155 9.90 18.42 -13.58
C ASN A 155 9.12 17.11 -13.44
N LYS A 156 9.39 16.32 -12.39
CA LYS A 156 8.67 15.08 -12.14
C LYS A 156 7.18 15.28 -11.87
N VAL A 157 6.82 16.34 -11.11
CA VAL A 157 5.41 16.73 -10.89
C VAL A 157 4.73 17.10 -12.21
N LYS A 158 5.44 17.81 -13.09
CA LYS A 158 4.95 18.19 -14.43
C LYS A 158 4.76 16.95 -15.33
N GLU A 159 5.73 16.04 -15.35
CA GLU A 159 5.67 14.78 -16.13
C GLU A 159 4.49 13.90 -15.67
N LEU A 160 4.26 13.83 -14.36
CA LEU A 160 3.18 13.05 -13.76
C LEU A 160 1.81 13.72 -13.86
N GLY A 161 1.74 14.97 -14.30
CA GLY A 161 0.48 15.72 -14.38
C GLY A 161 -0.24 15.86 -13.04
N VAL A 162 0.50 15.98 -11.93
CA VAL A 162 -0.08 16.08 -10.58
C VAL A 162 0.09 17.47 -9.99
N GLY A 163 -0.63 17.78 -8.92
CA GLY A 163 -0.62 19.11 -8.29
C GLY A 163 -1.22 20.17 -9.22
N ILE A 164 -0.65 21.38 -9.19
CA ILE A 164 -1.10 22.48 -10.08
C ILE A 164 -0.88 22.19 -11.55
N CYS A 165 0.07 21.31 -11.89
CA CYS A 165 0.32 20.88 -13.27
C CYS A 165 -0.70 19.87 -13.80
N GLY A 166 -1.52 19.27 -12.94
CA GLY A 166 -2.59 18.34 -13.28
C GLY A 166 -3.98 19.01 -13.36
N LEU A 167 -4.07 20.30 -13.05
CA LEU A 167 -5.31 21.06 -13.24
C LEU A 167 -5.40 21.43 -14.71
N SER A 168 -6.24 20.73 -15.48
CA SER A 168 -6.60 21.12 -16.84
C SER A 168 -7.26 22.51 -16.82
N LYS A 169 -6.86 23.32 -17.78
CA LYS A 169 -7.52 24.61 -18.05
C LYS A 169 -8.96 24.40 -18.49
#